data_796eb50426a2af693c1dc2372e77d0a5
#
_entry.id   796eb50426a2af693c1dc2372e77d0a5
#
_cell.length_a   1.000
_cell.length_b   1.000
_cell.length_c   1.000
_cell.angle_alpha   90.00
_cell.angle_beta   90.00
_cell.angle_gamma   90.00
#
_symmetry.space_group_name_H-M   'P 1'
#
loop_
_entity.id
_entity.type
_entity.pdbx_description
1 polymer ?
#
loop_
_entity_poly.entity_id
_entity_poly.type
_entity_poly.pdbx_seq_one_letter_code
_entity_poly.pdbx_strand_id
1 'polypeptide(L)'
;VIINNITVRNPWYSQNGDGLDVDSCEDVLVINSSFDVGDDAICIKSGKNEYGRRRARPCRNLIVDNCIVFHGHGGFVVGSEMSGGVQNIKVSDCRFLGTDVGLRFKSCRGRGGVVENIYIEDIVMMDIPTEPLLFDLHYGGKSAVEAAADGMPAFDVEYVTADETTPQFRDIYIRNVVCSGAARAMYFNGIPEKNIENIVVEDCEIVSDKGADLRYSTGVVLKNVSISQADSLGYSLANCKNVVLRNCKDASGSVVNEVFQYKSENVVIE
;
A
#
# COMPACT_ATOMS: atom_id res chain seq x y z
N VAL A 1 0.68 -6.41 24.04
CA VAL A 1 1.51 -5.23 24.33
C VAL A 1 0.69 -3.98 24.13
N ILE A 2 0.87 -2.97 24.99
CA ILE A 2 0.22 -1.66 24.82
C ILE A 2 1.33 -0.60 24.73
N ILE A 3 1.33 0.16 23.64
CA ILE A 3 2.19 1.31 23.37
C ILE A 3 1.27 2.53 23.32
N ASN A 4 1.36 3.39 24.30
CA ASN A 4 0.45 4.51 24.48
C ASN A 4 1.18 5.79 24.86
N ASN A 5 0.88 6.86 24.15
CA ASN A 5 1.39 8.20 24.43
C ASN A 5 2.92 8.27 24.44
N ILE A 6 3.56 7.68 23.41
CA ILE A 6 5.00 7.79 23.21
C ILE A 6 5.32 8.78 22.10
N THR A 7 6.52 9.32 22.13
CA THR A 7 7.11 10.11 21.05
C THR A 7 8.43 9.48 20.63
N VAL A 8 8.55 9.13 19.35
CA VAL A 8 9.79 8.59 18.77
C VAL A 8 10.37 9.63 17.82
N ARG A 9 11.66 9.92 17.97
CA ARG A 9 12.38 10.84 17.09
C ARG A 9 13.72 10.26 16.68
N ASN A 10 13.92 10.12 15.38
CA ASN A 10 15.19 9.74 14.77
C ASN A 10 15.61 10.80 13.74
N PRO A 11 16.91 11.01 13.50
CA PRO A 11 17.34 11.91 12.43
C PRO A 11 16.80 11.45 11.07
N TRP A 12 16.31 12.37 10.25
CA TRP A 12 15.75 12.05 8.92
C TRP A 12 16.74 11.40 7.96
N TYR A 13 18.02 11.62 8.16
CA TYR A 13 19.10 11.02 7.38
C TYR A 13 19.60 9.69 7.96
N SER A 14 19.00 9.17 9.03
CA SER A 14 19.42 7.90 9.61
C SER A 14 18.92 6.74 8.73
N GLN A 15 19.87 5.95 8.24
CA GLN A 15 19.52 4.69 7.56
C GLN A 15 18.95 3.69 8.58
N ASN A 16 17.86 3.03 8.21
CA ASN A 16 17.11 2.12 9.09
C ASN A 16 16.74 2.78 10.43
N GLY A 17 16.39 4.05 10.36
CA GLY A 17 15.90 4.83 11.51
C GLY A 17 14.40 4.70 11.66
N ASP A 18 13.90 3.46 11.69
CA ASP A 18 12.47 3.14 11.88
C ASP A 18 11.97 3.66 13.22
N GLY A 19 10.70 4.00 13.30
CA GLY A 19 10.09 4.48 14.53
C GLY A 19 9.67 3.34 15.46
N LEU A 20 8.95 2.38 14.92
CA LEU A 20 8.45 1.22 15.63
C LEU A 20 8.35 0.02 14.68
N ASP A 21 9.14 -1.00 14.92
CA ASP A 21 9.02 -2.29 14.27
C ASP A 21 8.25 -3.29 15.15
N VAL A 22 7.08 -3.70 14.69
CA VAL A 22 6.29 -4.76 15.32
C VAL A 22 6.50 -6.05 14.54
N ASP A 23 7.46 -6.87 14.98
CA ASP A 23 7.84 -8.11 14.27
C ASP A 23 7.31 -9.36 14.98
N SER A 24 6.50 -10.15 14.27
CA SER A 24 5.98 -11.45 14.73
C SER A 24 5.26 -11.38 16.09
N CYS A 25 4.56 -10.29 16.35
CA CYS A 25 3.84 -10.03 17.60
C CYS A 25 2.34 -10.29 17.44
N GLU A 26 1.69 -10.57 18.57
CA GLU A 26 0.23 -10.71 18.66
C GLU A 26 -0.33 -9.77 19.73
N ASP A 27 -1.59 -9.34 19.54
CA ASP A 27 -2.35 -8.55 20.50
C ASP A 27 -1.60 -7.27 20.91
N VAL A 28 -1.31 -6.42 19.93
CA VAL A 28 -0.59 -5.14 20.11
C VAL A 28 -1.54 -3.98 19.89
N LEU A 29 -1.48 -3.02 20.81
CA LEU A 29 -2.20 -1.75 20.74
C LEU A 29 -1.18 -0.60 20.70
N VAL A 30 -1.22 0.20 19.62
CA VAL A 30 -0.40 1.41 19.45
C VAL A 30 -1.33 2.60 19.38
N ILE A 31 -1.34 3.46 20.38
CA ILE A 31 -2.30 4.57 20.45
C ILE A 31 -1.67 5.88 20.91
N ASN A 32 -2.30 7.00 20.51
CA ASN A 32 -1.99 8.34 21.00
C ASN A 32 -0.50 8.70 20.89
N SER A 33 0.18 8.22 19.85
CA SER A 33 1.64 8.29 19.75
C SER A 33 2.10 9.11 18.56
N SER A 34 3.31 9.64 18.62
CA SER A 34 3.87 10.47 17.55
C SER A 34 5.25 9.97 17.10
N PHE A 35 5.49 10.06 15.78
CA PHE A 35 6.70 9.59 15.14
C PHE A 35 7.27 10.67 14.22
N ASP A 36 8.58 10.89 14.29
CA ASP A 36 9.33 11.81 13.44
C ASP A 36 10.69 11.15 13.17
N VAL A 37 10.81 10.44 12.06
CA VAL A 37 11.84 9.41 11.87
C VAL A 37 12.47 9.45 10.48
N GLY A 38 13.54 8.70 10.28
CA GLY A 38 14.33 8.67 9.04
C GLY A 38 14.04 7.48 8.13
N ASP A 39 13.26 6.50 8.57
CA ASP A 39 12.80 5.35 7.78
C ASP A 39 11.31 5.10 8.07
N ASP A 40 10.81 3.87 8.02
CA ASP A 40 9.39 3.57 8.23
C ASP A 40 8.92 3.95 9.65
N ALA A 41 7.80 4.65 9.78
CA ALA A 41 7.38 5.17 11.08
C ALA A 41 6.75 4.10 11.98
N ILE A 42 5.69 3.43 11.49
CA ILE A 42 5.04 2.30 12.17
C ILE A 42 5.09 1.14 11.19
N CYS A 43 5.96 0.18 11.42
CA CYS A 43 6.22 -0.92 10.49
C CYS A 43 5.86 -2.29 11.08
N ILE A 44 5.08 -3.05 10.34
CA ILE A 44 4.62 -4.38 10.72
C ILE A 44 5.42 -5.42 9.94
N LYS A 45 6.11 -6.27 10.66
CA LYS A 45 7.02 -7.31 10.12
C LYS A 45 6.69 -8.69 10.70
N SER A 46 7.13 -9.75 10.04
CA SER A 46 6.98 -11.14 10.52
C SER A 46 8.11 -12.05 10.02
N GLY A 47 9.34 -11.53 10.13
CA GLY A 47 10.54 -12.25 9.71
C GLY A 47 10.78 -12.23 8.21
N LYS A 48 12.01 -12.57 7.83
CA LYS A 48 12.57 -12.43 6.48
C LYS A 48 12.82 -13.78 5.82
N ASN A 49 12.36 -13.95 4.57
CA ASN A 49 12.67 -15.07 3.68
C ASN A 49 12.40 -16.46 4.33
N GLU A 50 13.25 -17.43 4.07
CA GLU A 50 13.12 -18.80 4.60
C GLU A 50 13.02 -18.83 6.13
N TYR A 51 13.80 -18.01 6.83
CA TYR A 51 13.75 -17.96 8.30
C TYR A 51 12.36 -17.54 8.80
N GLY A 52 11.78 -16.50 8.21
CA GLY A 52 10.43 -16.03 8.56
C GLY A 52 9.37 -17.08 8.24
N ARG A 53 9.44 -17.70 7.04
CA ARG A 53 8.51 -18.77 6.65
C ARG A 53 8.60 -19.99 7.58
N ARG A 54 9.81 -20.46 7.88
CA ARG A 54 10.03 -21.61 8.79
C ARG A 54 9.60 -21.34 10.23
N ARG A 55 9.81 -20.11 10.71
CA ARG A 55 9.36 -19.68 12.02
C ARG A 55 7.83 -19.66 12.10
N ALA A 56 7.15 -19.37 10.99
CA ALA A 56 5.70 -19.37 10.83
C ALA A 56 4.97 -18.63 11.97
N ARG A 57 5.49 -17.47 12.36
CA ARG A 57 4.90 -16.59 13.35
C ARG A 57 4.39 -15.32 12.69
N PRO A 58 3.10 -15.23 12.42
CA PRO A 58 2.51 -14.03 11.86
C PRO A 58 2.54 -12.87 12.87
N CYS A 59 2.49 -11.65 12.35
CA CYS A 59 2.13 -10.48 13.12
C CYS A 59 0.61 -10.30 13.01
N ARG A 60 -0.13 -10.34 14.12
CA ARG A 60 -1.60 -10.35 14.05
C ARG A 60 -2.29 -9.70 15.25
N ASN A 61 -3.58 -9.35 15.02
CA ASN A 61 -4.45 -8.73 16.02
C ASN A 61 -3.85 -7.42 16.55
N LEU A 62 -3.55 -6.48 15.64
CA LEU A 62 -3.00 -5.19 15.99
C LEU A 62 -4.03 -4.08 15.78
N ILE A 63 -3.98 -3.09 16.65
CA ILE A 63 -4.70 -1.84 16.50
C ILE A 63 -3.68 -0.70 16.56
N VAL A 64 -3.73 0.17 15.54
CA VAL A 64 -3.01 1.45 15.51
C VAL A 64 -4.06 2.55 15.44
N ASP A 65 -4.11 3.40 16.44
CA ASP A 65 -5.18 4.39 16.53
C ASP A 65 -4.66 5.73 17.08
N ASN A 66 -5.20 6.83 16.54
CA ASN A 66 -4.88 8.18 16.96
C ASN A 66 -3.36 8.46 17.02
N CYS A 67 -2.64 8.10 15.94
CA CYS A 67 -1.20 8.33 15.83
C CYS A 67 -0.89 9.42 14.81
N ILE A 68 0.21 10.15 15.03
CA ILE A 68 0.68 11.20 14.12
C ILE A 68 2.10 10.85 13.67
N VAL A 69 2.34 10.89 12.37
CA VAL A 69 3.67 10.75 11.76
C VAL A 69 4.03 12.05 11.06
N PHE A 70 5.14 12.65 11.42
CA PHE A 70 5.61 13.90 10.83
C PHE A 70 6.54 13.68 9.63
N HIS A 71 7.46 12.71 9.72
CA HIS A 71 8.35 12.28 8.64
C HIS A 71 8.62 10.79 8.73
N GLY A 72 9.05 10.19 7.64
CA GLY A 72 9.43 8.80 7.51
C GLY A 72 9.27 8.31 6.08
N HIS A 73 9.85 7.16 5.76
CA HIS A 73 9.66 6.53 4.44
C HIS A 73 8.24 5.99 4.25
N GLY A 74 7.50 5.76 5.32
CA GLY A 74 6.09 5.42 5.28
C GLY A 74 5.40 5.72 6.59
N GLY A 75 4.14 6.16 6.55
CA GLY A 75 3.35 6.45 7.76
C GLY A 75 2.95 5.16 8.48
N PHE A 76 2.19 4.31 7.81
CA PHE A 76 1.92 2.93 8.22
C PHE A 76 2.45 1.98 7.16
N VAL A 77 3.27 1.02 7.56
CA VAL A 77 4.01 0.14 6.65
C VAL A 77 3.81 -1.33 7.01
N VAL A 78 3.65 -2.17 5.99
CA VAL A 78 3.72 -3.63 6.13
C VAL A 78 4.86 -4.14 5.27
N GLY A 79 5.83 -4.79 5.90
CA GLY A 79 6.97 -5.40 5.20
C GLY A 79 8.22 -4.50 5.13
N SER A 80 9.20 -4.84 4.26
CA SER A 80 9.19 -5.97 3.32
C SER A 80 9.33 -7.36 3.97
N GLU A 81 9.78 -7.43 5.20
CA GLU A 81 9.97 -8.67 5.97
C GLU A 81 8.63 -9.17 6.55
N MET A 82 7.77 -9.75 5.69
CA MET A 82 6.43 -10.21 6.06
C MET A 82 6.24 -11.73 5.83
N SER A 83 7.36 -12.48 5.87
CA SER A 83 7.40 -13.88 5.44
C SER A 83 6.62 -14.84 6.33
N GLY A 84 6.38 -14.50 7.60
CA GLY A 84 5.53 -15.25 8.53
C GLY A 84 4.03 -14.93 8.41
N GLY A 85 3.66 -13.95 7.57
CA GLY A 85 2.28 -13.46 7.40
C GLY A 85 1.94 -12.27 8.30
N VAL A 86 0.97 -11.46 7.87
CA VAL A 86 0.41 -10.32 8.62
C VAL A 86 -1.10 -10.36 8.47
N GLN A 87 -1.84 -10.30 9.59
CA GLN A 87 -3.29 -10.46 9.52
C GLN A 87 -4.03 -9.77 10.68
N ASN A 88 -5.29 -9.43 10.42
CA ASN A 88 -6.18 -8.84 11.42
C ASN A 88 -5.61 -7.55 12.03
N ILE A 89 -5.31 -6.56 11.19
CA ILE A 89 -4.80 -5.25 11.59
C ILE A 89 -5.90 -4.21 11.41
N LYS A 90 -6.08 -3.35 12.39
CA LYS A 90 -6.89 -2.13 12.26
C LYS A 90 -6.01 -0.90 12.41
N VAL A 91 -6.15 0.07 11.50
CA VAL A 91 -5.52 1.40 11.58
C VAL A 91 -6.61 2.45 11.47
N SER A 92 -6.70 3.36 12.44
CA SER A 92 -7.74 4.39 12.45
C SER A 92 -7.25 5.73 13.01
N ASP A 93 -7.94 6.82 12.64
CA ASP A 93 -7.74 8.16 13.19
C ASP A 93 -6.26 8.65 13.14
N CYS A 94 -5.52 8.29 12.10
CA CYS A 94 -4.10 8.63 11.98
C CYS A 94 -3.85 9.80 11.02
N ARG A 95 -2.73 10.51 11.24
CA ARG A 95 -2.28 11.61 10.39
C ARG A 95 -0.84 11.40 9.95
N PHE A 96 -0.60 11.49 8.64
CA PHE A 96 0.73 11.38 8.04
C PHE A 96 1.07 12.69 7.34
N LEU A 97 2.07 13.41 7.85
CA LEU A 97 2.37 14.79 7.48
C LEU A 97 3.80 14.89 6.94
N GLY A 98 3.98 14.62 5.64
CA GLY A 98 5.30 14.68 5.00
C GLY A 98 6.07 13.35 5.00
N THR A 99 5.40 12.21 5.14
CA THR A 99 6.02 10.90 4.91
C THR A 99 6.17 10.65 3.40
N ASP A 100 7.24 9.96 2.97
CA ASP A 100 7.44 9.68 1.54
C ASP A 100 6.25 8.92 0.94
N VAL A 101 5.72 7.96 1.67
CA VAL A 101 4.52 7.17 1.35
C VAL A 101 3.54 7.23 2.53
N GLY A 102 2.25 7.26 2.25
CA GLY A 102 1.24 7.21 3.32
C GLY A 102 1.06 5.79 3.89
N LEU A 103 0.27 4.99 3.20
CA LEU A 103 0.03 3.57 3.49
C LEU A 103 0.90 2.73 2.54
N ARG A 104 1.87 2.01 3.09
CA ARG A 104 2.90 1.33 2.32
C ARG A 104 2.88 -0.17 2.57
N PHE A 105 2.48 -0.95 1.57
CA PHE A 105 2.58 -2.41 1.56
C PHE A 105 3.70 -2.80 0.60
N LYS A 106 4.79 -3.37 1.11
CA LYS A 106 5.97 -3.69 0.30
C LYS A 106 6.45 -5.12 0.54
N SER A 107 6.73 -5.83 -0.54
CA SER A 107 7.33 -7.17 -0.52
C SER A 107 7.99 -7.48 -1.87
N CYS A 108 8.57 -8.65 -1.99
CA CYS A 108 9.14 -9.14 -3.25
C CYS A 108 9.15 -10.66 -3.28
N ARG A 109 9.32 -11.21 -4.49
CA ARG A 109 9.62 -12.63 -4.68
C ARG A 109 10.78 -13.06 -3.76
N GLY A 110 10.70 -14.25 -3.20
CA GLY A 110 11.65 -14.74 -2.19
C GLY A 110 11.18 -14.55 -0.75
N ARG A 111 10.32 -13.55 -0.49
CA ARG A 111 9.74 -13.33 0.85
C ARG A 111 8.71 -14.39 1.21
N GLY A 112 7.76 -14.68 0.31
CA GLY A 112 6.57 -15.44 0.65
C GLY A 112 5.69 -14.71 1.67
N GLY A 113 4.79 -15.44 2.31
CA GLY A 113 3.85 -14.89 3.29
C GLY A 113 2.62 -14.24 2.65
N VAL A 114 1.60 -14.03 3.46
CA VAL A 114 0.35 -13.37 3.06
C VAL A 114 0.05 -12.24 4.03
N VAL A 115 -0.35 -11.09 3.48
CA VAL A 115 -0.91 -9.96 4.23
C VAL A 115 -2.40 -9.91 3.92
N GLU A 116 -3.23 -10.06 4.94
CA GLU A 116 -4.68 -10.18 4.77
C GLU A 116 -5.48 -9.64 5.95
N ASN A 117 -6.77 -9.35 5.71
CA ASN A 117 -7.69 -8.85 6.72
C ASN A 117 -7.19 -7.56 7.39
N ILE A 118 -6.84 -6.58 6.58
CA ILE A 118 -6.37 -5.27 7.04
C ILE A 118 -7.48 -4.25 6.84
N TYR A 119 -7.80 -3.50 7.88
CA TYR A 119 -8.84 -2.48 7.89
C TYR A 119 -8.24 -1.13 8.24
N ILE A 120 -8.36 -0.17 7.33
CA ILE A 120 -7.77 1.18 7.48
C ILE A 120 -8.87 2.21 7.26
N GLU A 121 -9.05 3.12 8.20
CA GLU A 121 -10.09 4.14 8.10
C GLU A 121 -9.68 5.45 8.77
N ASP A 122 -10.30 6.55 8.32
CA ASP A 122 -10.15 7.87 8.93
C ASP A 122 -8.70 8.37 8.95
N ILE A 123 -8.06 8.40 7.77
CA ILE A 123 -6.66 8.81 7.63
C ILE A 123 -6.56 10.16 6.92
N VAL A 124 -5.80 11.06 7.49
CA VAL A 124 -5.47 12.36 6.87
C VAL A 124 -3.99 12.38 6.50
N MET A 125 -3.71 12.75 5.26
CA MET A 125 -2.36 12.84 4.71
C MET A 125 -2.10 14.21 4.09
N MET A 126 -0.90 14.73 4.27
CA MET A 126 -0.46 16.00 3.68
C MET A 126 0.97 15.87 3.20
N ASP A 127 1.24 16.47 2.02
CA ASP A 127 2.59 16.58 1.46
C ASP A 127 3.30 15.22 1.36
N ILE A 128 2.68 14.27 0.65
CA ILE A 128 3.21 12.92 0.41
C ILE A 128 4.02 12.94 -0.89
N PRO A 129 5.37 12.97 -0.86
CA PRO A 129 6.20 13.12 -2.06
C PRO A 129 6.00 12.04 -3.13
N THR A 130 5.49 10.87 -2.77
CA THR A 130 5.24 9.79 -3.71
C THR A 130 3.76 9.40 -3.74
N GLU A 131 3.35 8.33 -3.08
CA GLU A 131 1.97 7.83 -3.10
C GLU A 131 1.33 7.75 -1.70
N PRO A 132 0.11 8.24 -1.50
CA PRO A 132 -0.65 7.97 -0.29
C PRO A 132 -1.02 6.48 -0.13
N LEU A 133 -1.24 5.76 -1.24
CA LEU A 133 -1.58 4.33 -1.25
C LEU A 133 -0.61 3.57 -2.16
N LEU A 134 0.30 2.80 -1.58
CA LEU A 134 1.29 1.99 -2.29
C LEU A 134 1.19 0.51 -1.91
N PHE A 135 1.00 -0.33 -2.91
CA PHE A 135 1.13 -1.79 -2.84
C PHE A 135 2.21 -2.23 -3.83
N ASP A 136 3.37 -2.67 -3.35
CA ASP A 136 4.50 -3.00 -4.20
C ASP A 136 5.06 -4.41 -3.91
N LEU A 137 4.90 -5.31 -4.88
CA LEU A 137 5.46 -6.68 -4.87
C LEU A 137 6.80 -6.79 -5.62
N HIS A 138 7.40 -5.66 -5.99
CA HIS A 138 8.70 -5.58 -6.68
C HIS A 138 9.78 -4.91 -5.83
N TYR A 139 9.56 -4.74 -4.53
CA TYR A 139 10.47 -4.03 -3.64
C TYR A 139 11.89 -4.61 -3.68
N GLY A 140 12.84 -3.84 -4.21
CA GLY A 140 14.23 -4.28 -4.43
C GLY A 140 14.42 -5.25 -5.59
N GLY A 141 13.38 -5.49 -6.43
CA GLY A 141 13.44 -6.27 -7.65
C GLY A 141 13.28 -5.39 -8.90
N LYS A 142 13.31 -6.01 -10.10
CA LYS A 142 13.06 -5.29 -11.35
C LYS A 142 11.60 -4.83 -11.44
N SER A 143 11.42 -3.55 -11.57
CA SER A 143 10.11 -2.95 -11.91
C SER A 143 9.73 -3.17 -13.37
N ALA A 144 8.46 -2.96 -13.74
CA ALA A 144 8.02 -3.01 -15.13
C ALA A 144 8.76 -1.98 -16.02
N VAL A 145 9.18 -0.85 -15.46
CA VAL A 145 9.98 0.15 -16.18
C VAL A 145 11.37 -0.37 -16.52
N GLU A 146 12.03 -1.03 -15.58
CA GLU A 146 13.35 -1.66 -15.81
C GLU A 146 13.24 -2.85 -16.75
N ALA A 147 12.17 -3.65 -16.66
CA ALA A 147 11.90 -4.74 -17.60
C ALA A 147 11.63 -4.24 -19.02
N ALA A 148 10.94 -3.10 -19.18
CA ALA A 148 10.73 -2.47 -20.49
C ALA A 148 12.05 -1.95 -21.10
N ALA A 149 12.96 -1.46 -20.28
CA ALA A 149 14.32 -1.07 -20.72
C ALA A 149 15.12 -2.28 -21.26
N ASP A 150 14.84 -3.50 -20.76
CA ASP A 150 15.41 -4.76 -21.24
C ASP A 150 14.63 -5.37 -22.44
N GLY A 151 13.65 -4.65 -22.99
CA GLY A 151 12.91 -5.04 -24.19
C GLY A 151 11.62 -5.82 -23.96
N MET A 152 11.13 -5.91 -22.71
CA MET A 152 9.80 -6.43 -22.44
C MET A 152 8.70 -5.43 -22.87
N PRO A 153 7.50 -5.91 -23.27
CA PRO A 153 6.38 -5.01 -23.51
C PRO A 153 6.08 -4.12 -22.31
N ALA A 154 5.66 -2.88 -22.58
CA ALA A 154 5.25 -1.96 -21.53
C ALA A 154 4.17 -2.60 -20.64
N PHE A 155 4.26 -2.39 -19.34
CA PHE A 155 3.38 -2.96 -18.29
C PHE A 155 3.49 -4.48 -18.05
N ASP A 156 4.27 -5.21 -18.80
CA ASP A 156 4.46 -6.65 -18.58
C ASP A 156 5.65 -6.93 -17.66
N VAL A 157 5.50 -7.96 -16.86
CA VAL A 157 6.53 -8.50 -15.97
C VAL A 157 6.64 -9.99 -16.24
N GLU A 158 7.85 -10.55 -16.13
CA GLU A 158 8.07 -11.98 -16.32
C GLU A 158 7.22 -12.81 -15.35
N TYR A 159 6.53 -13.82 -15.89
CA TYR A 159 5.80 -14.80 -15.10
C TYR A 159 6.78 -15.83 -14.50
N VAL A 160 6.65 -16.05 -13.19
CA VAL A 160 7.37 -17.10 -12.47
C VAL A 160 6.36 -18.03 -11.83
N THR A 161 6.61 -19.32 -11.80
CA THR A 161 5.69 -20.25 -11.13
C THR A 161 5.57 -19.92 -9.65
N ALA A 162 4.35 -19.71 -9.17
CA ALA A 162 4.10 -19.40 -7.77
C ALA A 162 4.47 -20.58 -6.86
N ASP A 163 5.13 -20.27 -5.75
CA ASP A 163 5.51 -21.24 -4.71
C ASP A 163 5.41 -20.60 -3.30
N GLU A 164 5.97 -21.23 -2.29
CA GLU A 164 5.97 -20.72 -0.91
C GLU A 164 6.78 -19.44 -0.73
N THR A 165 7.59 -19.05 -1.72
CA THR A 165 8.38 -17.80 -1.71
C THR A 165 7.64 -16.65 -2.37
N THR A 166 6.47 -16.89 -2.96
CA THR A 166 5.66 -15.89 -3.64
C THR A 166 4.78 -15.13 -2.64
N PRO A 167 5.01 -13.82 -2.41
CA PRO A 167 4.21 -13.03 -1.47
C PRO A 167 2.83 -12.71 -2.02
N GLN A 168 1.89 -12.38 -1.14
CA GLN A 168 0.56 -11.91 -1.52
C GLN A 168 0.03 -10.82 -0.59
N PHE A 169 -0.62 -9.82 -1.18
CA PHE A 169 -1.49 -8.87 -0.48
C PHE A 169 -2.93 -9.13 -0.89
N ARG A 170 -3.83 -9.33 0.08
CA ARG A 170 -5.25 -9.56 -0.20
C ARG A 170 -6.16 -9.13 0.96
N ASP A 171 -7.44 -9.00 0.65
CA ASP A 171 -8.48 -8.72 1.64
C ASP A 171 -8.15 -7.49 2.50
N ILE A 172 -7.90 -6.35 1.84
CA ILE A 172 -7.52 -5.08 2.46
C ILE A 172 -8.59 -4.03 2.16
N TYR A 173 -9.07 -3.37 3.21
CA TYR A 173 -10.17 -2.42 3.17
C TYR A 173 -9.68 -1.06 3.65
N ILE A 174 -9.79 -0.05 2.78
CA ILE A 174 -9.35 1.33 3.03
C ILE A 174 -10.53 2.26 2.84
N ARG A 175 -10.87 3.05 3.86
CA ARG A 175 -12.00 3.95 3.81
C ARG A 175 -11.68 5.30 4.43
N ASN A 176 -12.35 6.35 3.92
CA ASN A 176 -12.27 7.71 4.45
C ASN A 176 -10.82 8.20 4.58
N VAL A 177 -10.11 8.21 3.45
CA VAL A 177 -8.74 8.74 3.36
C VAL A 177 -8.77 10.07 2.61
N VAL A 178 -8.22 11.09 3.23
CA VAL A 178 -8.02 12.41 2.61
C VAL A 178 -6.53 12.67 2.46
N CYS A 179 -6.09 12.97 1.24
CA CYS A 179 -4.70 13.33 0.96
C CYS A 179 -4.63 14.65 0.18
N SER A 180 -3.92 15.63 0.72
CA SER A 180 -3.61 16.88 0.03
C SER A 180 -2.13 16.93 -0.36
N GLY A 181 -1.86 16.75 -1.67
CA GLY A 181 -0.51 16.81 -2.24
C GLY A 181 0.20 15.45 -2.27
N ALA A 182 0.21 14.84 -3.47
CA ALA A 182 0.97 13.62 -3.75
C ALA A 182 1.51 13.62 -5.19
N ALA A 183 2.57 12.88 -5.47
CA ALA A 183 3.04 12.72 -6.84
C ALA A 183 2.12 11.80 -7.67
N ARG A 184 1.53 10.79 -7.05
CA ARG A 184 0.56 9.87 -7.66
C ARG A 184 -0.48 9.46 -6.62
N ALA A 185 -1.75 9.34 -7.03
CA ALA A 185 -2.83 9.01 -6.10
C ALA A 185 -2.72 7.59 -5.52
N MET A 186 -2.47 6.60 -6.38
CA MET A 186 -2.34 5.20 -5.98
C MET A 186 -1.36 4.48 -6.90
N TYR A 187 -0.61 3.55 -6.35
CA TYR A 187 0.21 2.63 -7.12
C TYR A 187 0.11 1.20 -6.59
N PHE A 188 -0.53 0.33 -7.37
CA PHE A 188 -0.62 -1.09 -7.10
C PHE A 188 0.28 -1.82 -8.10
N ASN A 189 1.41 -2.30 -7.65
CA ASN A 189 2.45 -2.92 -8.47
C ASN A 189 2.55 -4.42 -8.13
N GLY A 190 1.57 -5.17 -8.63
CA GLY A 190 1.47 -6.61 -8.42
C GLY A 190 2.41 -7.44 -9.29
N ILE A 191 2.32 -8.76 -9.14
CA ILE A 191 3.05 -9.76 -9.92
C ILE A 191 2.07 -10.71 -10.65
N PRO A 192 2.44 -11.22 -11.85
CA PRO A 192 1.51 -11.99 -12.69
C PRO A 192 1.08 -13.32 -12.09
N GLU A 193 1.96 -14.00 -11.37
CA GLU A 193 1.70 -15.32 -10.79
C GLU A 193 0.84 -15.30 -9.52
N LYS A 194 0.74 -14.12 -8.87
CA LYS A 194 -0.05 -13.96 -7.65
C LYS A 194 -0.41 -12.48 -7.47
N ASN A 195 -1.51 -12.11 -8.06
CA ASN A 195 -1.96 -10.72 -8.10
C ASN A 195 -2.23 -10.16 -6.69
N ILE A 196 -2.19 -8.83 -6.58
CA ILE A 196 -2.83 -8.11 -5.46
C ILE A 196 -4.34 -8.38 -5.57
N GLU A 197 -4.99 -8.81 -4.48
CA GLU A 197 -6.33 -9.40 -4.57
C GLU A 197 -7.30 -8.80 -3.54
N ASN A 198 -8.56 -8.58 -3.97
CA ASN A 198 -9.65 -8.15 -3.09
C ASN A 198 -9.31 -6.88 -2.28
N ILE A 199 -8.94 -5.81 -2.96
CA ILE A 199 -8.68 -4.51 -2.33
C ILE A 199 -9.90 -3.62 -2.52
N VAL A 200 -10.41 -3.07 -1.43
CA VAL A 200 -11.51 -2.10 -1.45
C VAL A 200 -11.00 -0.74 -0.98
N VAL A 201 -11.21 0.28 -1.82
CA VAL A 201 -10.94 1.69 -1.47
C VAL A 201 -12.23 2.45 -1.59
N GLU A 202 -12.70 3.02 -0.49
CA GLU A 202 -14.02 3.66 -0.41
C GLU A 202 -13.95 5.04 0.26
N ASP A 203 -14.75 5.98 -0.25
CA ASP A 203 -14.93 7.31 0.34
C ASP A 203 -13.61 8.07 0.53
N CYS A 204 -12.78 8.15 -0.54
CA CYS A 204 -11.45 8.76 -0.49
C CYS A 204 -11.36 10.00 -1.38
N GLU A 205 -10.65 11.02 -0.90
CA GLU A 205 -10.35 12.25 -1.63
C GLU A 205 -8.83 12.47 -1.71
N ILE A 206 -8.28 12.48 -2.93
CA ILE A 206 -6.84 12.57 -3.14
C ILE A 206 -6.52 13.67 -4.15
N VAL A 207 -5.65 14.59 -3.76
CA VAL A 207 -5.05 15.60 -4.66
C VAL A 207 -3.63 15.17 -4.98
N SER A 208 -3.32 15.01 -6.27
CA SER A 208 -2.03 14.48 -6.74
C SER A 208 -1.65 15.00 -8.12
N ASP A 209 -0.38 14.83 -8.51
CA ASP A 209 0.06 15.16 -9.88
C ASP A 209 -0.44 14.12 -10.90
N LYS A 210 -0.44 12.84 -10.53
CA LYS A 210 -0.87 11.72 -11.37
C LYS A 210 -1.99 10.94 -10.71
N GLY A 211 -2.83 10.31 -11.54
CA GLY A 211 -3.92 9.47 -11.10
C GLY A 211 -3.51 8.14 -10.45
N ALA A 212 -4.43 7.19 -10.44
CA ALA A 212 -4.21 5.82 -9.97
C ALA A 212 -3.63 4.92 -11.06
N ASP A 213 -2.62 4.11 -10.74
CA ASP A 213 -2.02 3.11 -11.62
C ASP A 213 -2.06 1.74 -10.92
N LEU A 214 -2.91 0.84 -11.43
CA LEU A 214 -3.11 -0.49 -10.90
C LEU A 214 -2.56 -1.53 -11.88
N ARG A 215 -1.69 -2.40 -11.41
CA ARG A 215 -1.08 -3.47 -12.21
C ARG A 215 -1.18 -4.80 -11.51
N TYR A 216 -1.47 -5.86 -12.28
CA TYR A 216 -1.58 -7.23 -11.77
C TYR A 216 -2.41 -7.30 -10.48
N SER A 217 -3.63 -6.77 -10.57
CA SER A 217 -4.57 -6.71 -9.47
C SER A 217 -5.89 -7.36 -9.85
N THR A 218 -6.50 -8.08 -8.92
CA THR A 218 -7.75 -8.82 -9.15
C THR A 218 -8.77 -8.51 -8.05
N GLY A 219 -10.03 -8.25 -8.43
CA GLY A 219 -11.10 -8.01 -7.46
C GLY A 219 -10.96 -6.67 -6.73
N VAL A 220 -10.46 -5.64 -7.40
CA VAL A 220 -10.34 -4.30 -6.81
C VAL A 220 -11.65 -3.54 -6.96
N VAL A 221 -12.10 -2.93 -5.88
CA VAL A 221 -13.27 -2.06 -5.86
C VAL A 221 -12.86 -0.66 -5.41
N LEU A 222 -13.02 0.32 -6.29
CA LEU A 222 -12.90 1.74 -5.98
C LEU A 222 -14.31 2.32 -5.93
N LYS A 223 -14.73 2.84 -4.78
CA LYS A 223 -16.08 3.37 -4.59
C LYS A 223 -16.03 4.77 -3.97
N ASN A 224 -16.73 5.73 -4.57
CA ASN A 224 -16.73 7.12 -4.13
C ASN A 224 -15.31 7.69 -3.98
N VAL A 225 -14.40 7.34 -4.90
CA VAL A 225 -13.03 7.84 -4.89
C VAL A 225 -12.91 9.04 -5.80
N SER A 226 -12.46 10.16 -5.27
CA SER A 226 -12.22 11.39 -6.01
C SER A 226 -10.73 11.64 -6.13
N ILE A 227 -10.23 11.71 -7.37
CA ILE A 227 -8.83 12.02 -7.63
C ILE A 227 -8.76 13.34 -8.41
N SER A 228 -8.20 14.37 -7.77
CA SER A 228 -7.89 15.64 -8.41
C SER A 228 -6.43 15.61 -8.85
N GLN A 229 -6.19 15.22 -10.10
CA GLN A 229 -4.84 15.11 -10.67
C GLN A 229 -4.56 16.23 -11.70
N ALA A 230 -3.27 16.54 -11.87
CA ALA A 230 -2.81 17.51 -12.84
C ALA A 230 -2.69 16.91 -14.27
N ASP A 231 -2.43 15.62 -14.38
CA ASP A 231 -2.32 14.94 -15.68
C ASP A 231 -3.69 14.43 -16.19
N SER A 232 -3.75 14.00 -17.45
CA SER A 232 -5.00 13.63 -18.12
C SER A 232 -5.52 12.24 -17.80
N LEU A 233 -4.73 11.37 -17.14
CA LEU A 233 -5.09 9.99 -16.86
C LEU A 233 -5.49 9.82 -15.38
N GLY A 234 -6.79 9.82 -15.12
CA GLY A 234 -7.31 9.61 -13.78
C GLY A 234 -7.06 8.19 -13.25
N TYR A 235 -7.32 7.17 -14.08
CA TYR A 235 -7.20 5.76 -13.71
C TYR A 235 -6.58 4.95 -14.83
N SER A 236 -5.55 4.16 -14.50
CA SER A 236 -4.83 3.26 -15.41
C SER A 236 -4.84 1.83 -14.86
N LEU A 237 -5.26 0.88 -15.68
CA LEU A 237 -5.38 -0.53 -15.32
C LEU A 237 -4.54 -1.37 -16.30
N ALA A 238 -3.54 -2.09 -15.81
CA ALA A 238 -2.71 -2.97 -16.61
C ALA A 238 -2.68 -4.38 -16.04
N ASN A 239 -3.03 -5.39 -16.86
CA ASN A 239 -3.08 -6.80 -16.45
C ASN A 239 -3.99 -7.03 -15.22
N CYS A 240 -5.09 -6.30 -15.11
CA CYS A 240 -6.03 -6.38 -14.00
C CYS A 240 -7.27 -7.21 -14.36
N LYS A 241 -7.93 -7.78 -13.34
CA LYS A 241 -9.17 -8.56 -13.52
C LYS A 241 -10.22 -8.19 -12.49
N ASN A 242 -11.49 -8.18 -12.92
CA ASN A 242 -12.62 -7.95 -12.02
C ASN A 242 -12.47 -6.64 -11.23
N VAL A 243 -12.26 -5.53 -11.91
CA VAL A 243 -12.12 -4.20 -11.29
C VAL A 243 -13.42 -3.44 -11.42
N VAL A 244 -13.88 -2.87 -10.33
CA VAL A 244 -15.10 -2.03 -10.27
C VAL A 244 -14.74 -0.62 -9.85
N LEU A 245 -15.09 0.37 -10.68
CA LEU A 245 -15.08 1.78 -10.35
C LEU A 245 -16.53 2.25 -10.18
N ARG A 246 -16.94 2.58 -8.96
CA ARG A 246 -18.31 3.02 -8.66
C ARG A 246 -18.30 4.44 -8.15
N ASN A 247 -19.01 5.35 -8.85
CA ASN A 247 -19.09 6.76 -8.50
C ASN A 247 -17.70 7.39 -8.23
N CYS A 248 -16.69 7.00 -9.01
CA CYS A 248 -15.37 7.60 -8.96
C CYS A 248 -15.35 8.91 -9.73
N LYS A 249 -14.61 9.91 -9.26
CA LYS A 249 -14.55 11.24 -9.87
C LYS A 249 -13.14 11.60 -10.32
N ASP A 250 -13.09 12.36 -11.41
CA ASP A 250 -11.86 12.96 -11.94
C ASP A 250 -11.59 14.37 -11.39
N ALA A 251 -10.54 15.01 -11.89
CA ALA A 251 -10.14 16.37 -11.52
C ALA A 251 -11.19 17.45 -11.79
N SER A 252 -12.14 17.20 -12.69
CA SER A 252 -13.27 18.12 -12.94
C SER A 252 -14.43 17.94 -11.96
N GLY A 253 -14.37 16.92 -11.11
CA GLY A 253 -15.46 16.47 -10.25
C GLY A 253 -16.53 15.66 -10.99
N SER A 254 -16.32 15.34 -12.25
CA SER A 254 -17.21 14.53 -13.06
C SER A 254 -17.02 13.05 -12.74
N VAL A 255 -18.12 12.28 -12.80
CA VAL A 255 -18.02 10.82 -12.67
C VAL A 255 -17.23 10.26 -13.84
N VAL A 256 -16.23 9.45 -13.54
CA VAL A 256 -15.38 8.77 -14.51
C VAL A 256 -16.25 7.81 -15.35
N ASN A 257 -16.11 7.86 -16.65
CA ASN A 257 -16.82 7.00 -17.59
C ASN A 257 -15.87 6.18 -18.48
N GLU A 258 -14.57 6.47 -18.43
CA GLU A 258 -13.52 5.81 -19.21
C GLU A 258 -12.24 5.72 -18.39
N VAL A 259 -11.48 4.64 -18.57
CA VAL A 259 -10.17 4.42 -17.95
C VAL A 259 -9.21 3.82 -18.98
N PHE A 260 -7.93 4.10 -18.83
CA PHE A 260 -6.92 3.41 -19.62
C PHE A 260 -6.85 1.92 -19.24
N GLN A 261 -6.85 1.04 -20.25
CA GLN A 261 -6.77 -0.41 -20.03
C GLN A 261 -5.71 -1.05 -20.92
N TYR A 262 -4.87 -1.89 -20.33
CA TYR A 262 -3.93 -2.75 -21.02
C TYR A 262 -4.08 -4.19 -20.54
N LYS A 263 -4.50 -5.12 -21.42
CA LYS A 263 -4.72 -6.55 -21.09
C LYS A 263 -5.56 -6.77 -19.81
N SER A 264 -6.51 -5.89 -19.54
CA SER A 264 -7.39 -6.01 -18.38
C SER A 264 -8.75 -6.59 -18.78
N GLU A 265 -9.38 -7.35 -17.85
CA GLU A 265 -10.61 -8.10 -18.09
C GLU A 265 -11.66 -7.78 -17.03
N ASN A 266 -12.94 -7.76 -17.42
CA ASN A 266 -14.09 -7.53 -16.54
C ASN A 266 -13.95 -6.24 -15.72
N VAL A 267 -13.71 -5.12 -16.42
CA VAL A 267 -13.68 -3.78 -15.83
C VAL A 267 -15.07 -3.17 -15.92
N VAL A 268 -15.64 -2.81 -14.77
CA VAL A 268 -16.97 -2.20 -14.67
C VAL A 268 -16.82 -0.77 -14.16
N ILE A 269 -17.47 0.18 -14.84
CA ILE A 269 -17.52 1.59 -14.44
C ILE A 269 -18.98 1.96 -14.26
N GLU A 270 -19.39 2.40 -13.08
CA GLU A 270 -20.79 2.70 -12.72
C GLU A 270 -20.95 3.85 -11.70
#